data_b76f54a32e633c775c0aef66038b9c43
#
_entry.id   b76f54a32e633c775c0aef66038b9c43
#
_cell.length_a   1.000
_cell.length_b   1.000
_cell.length_c   1.000
_cell.angle_alpha   90.00
_cell.angle_beta   90.00
_cell.angle_gamma   90.00
#
_symmetry.space_group_name_H-M   'P 1'
#
loop_
_entity.id
_entity.type
_entity.pdbx_description
1 polymer ?
#
loop_
_entity_poly.entity_id
_entity_poly.type
_entity_poly.pdbx_seq_one_letter_code
_entity_poly.pdbx_strand_id
1 'polypeptide(L)'
;MVDNTQIFIMACITILYFILPAYVSNGSALVFGGGLPLDFKKTDKNGNRWIGNGVTWRGLIGGTIMGTLMGAIQGLLGPIILENFGEFIYTPICTNLVEGIIIGFLLGFGAMVGDAVGSFLKRRVGIGQGKPAPI
;
A
#
# COMPACT_ATOMS: atom_id res chain seq x y z
N MET A 1 29.53 9.85 -17.97
CA MET A 1 29.43 10.39 -16.59
C MET A 1 27.95 10.67 -16.35
N VAL A 2 27.29 9.95 -15.46
CA VAL A 2 25.87 10.17 -15.19
C VAL A 2 25.73 11.45 -14.39
N ASP A 3 24.90 12.38 -14.85
CA ASP A 3 24.68 13.68 -14.20
C ASP A 3 23.78 13.49 -12.94
N ASN A 4 23.97 14.36 -11.94
CA ASN A 4 23.18 14.34 -10.70
C ASN A 4 21.67 14.42 -10.98
N THR A 5 21.26 15.14 -12.03
CA THR A 5 19.88 15.23 -12.46
C THR A 5 19.34 13.89 -12.95
N GLN A 6 20.14 13.15 -13.71
CA GLN A 6 19.78 11.81 -14.19
C GLN A 6 19.64 10.82 -13.04
N ILE A 7 20.57 10.83 -12.09
CA ILE A 7 20.51 10.01 -10.87
C ILE A 7 19.22 10.30 -10.09
N PHE A 8 18.87 11.58 -9.92
CA PHE A 8 17.65 11.97 -9.23
C PHE A 8 16.38 11.47 -9.93
N ILE A 9 16.31 11.62 -11.26
CA ILE A 9 15.16 11.13 -12.05
C ILE A 9 15.04 9.62 -11.95
N MET A 10 16.15 8.88 -12.08
CA MET A 10 16.19 7.43 -11.96
C MET A 10 15.72 6.97 -10.57
N ALA A 11 16.17 7.63 -9.52
CA ALA A 11 15.73 7.35 -8.15
C ALA A 11 14.23 7.58 -7.97
N CYS A 12 13.69 8.67 -8.50
CA CYS A 12 12.25 8.95 -8.45
C CYS A 12 11.43 7.87 -9.15
N ILE A 13 11.83 7.46 -10.36
CA ILE A 13 11.16 6.41 -11.12
C ILE A 13 11.20 5.08 -10.34
N THR A 14 12.36 4.73 -9.80
CA THR A 14 12.54 3.50 -9.02
C THR A 14 11.66 3.49 -7.78
N ILE A 15 11.59 4.59 -7.04
CA ILE A 15 10.74 4.72 -5.85
C ILE A 15 9.26 4.60 -6.22
N LEU A 16 8.80 5.29 -7.27
CA LEU A 16 7.43 5.22 -7.72
C LEU A 16 7.05 3.80 -8.16
N TYR A 17 7.94 3.12 -8.88
CA TYR A 17 7.75 1.72 -9.25
C TYR A 17 7.67 0.80 -8.03
N PHE A 18 8.53 1.02 -7.02
CA PHE A 18 8.58 0.22 -5.80
C PHE A 18 7.28 0.30 -4.99
N ILE A 19 6.69 1.47 -4.86
CA ILE A 19 5.49 1.66 -4.02
C ILE A 19 4.18 1.32 -4.73
N LEU A 20 4.20 0.98 -6.03
CA LEU A 20 3.00 0.61 -6.79
C LEU A 20 2.12 -0.44 -6.10
N PRO A 21 2.64 -1.55 -5.54
CA PRO A 21 1.82 -2.53 -4.85
C PRO A 21 1.02 -1.94 -3.68
N ALA A 22 1.60 -1.01 -2.93
CA ALA A 22 0.91 -0.32 -1.84
C ALA A 22 -0.20 0.60 -2.35
N TYR A 23 0.03 1.35 -3.44
CA TYR A 23 -1.00 2.17 -4.07
C TYR A 23 -2.16 1.34 -4.63
N VAL A 24 -1.83 0.26 -5.33
CA VAL A 24 -2.85 -0.66 -5.87
C VAL A 24 -3.66 -1.29 -4.73
N SER A 25 -3.01 -1.65 -3.63
CA SER A 25 -3.66 -2.17 -2.43
C SER A 25 -4.67 -1.17 -1.86
N ASN A 26 -4.27 0.08 -1.65
CA ASN A 26 -5.14 1.14 -1.13
C ASN A 26 -6.32 1.45 -2.08
N GLY A 27 -6.07 1.57 -3.38
CA GLY A 27 -7.12 1.80 -4.36
C GLY A 27 -8.12 0.65 -4.43
N SER A 28 -7.62 -0.58 -4.40
CA SER A 28 -8.45 -1.78 -4.43
C SER A 28 -9.28 -1.96 -3.16
N ALA A 29 -8.75 -1.55 -2.00
CA ALA A 29 -9.48 -1.60 -0.75
C ALA A 29 -10.75 -0.73 -0.76
N LEU A 30 -10.77 0.37 -1.53
CA LEU A 30 -11.96 1.18 -1.72
C LEU A 30 -13.01 0.45 -2.57
N VAL A 31 -12.57 -0.27 -3.60
CA VAL A 31 -13.46 -1.04 -4.50
C VAL A 31 -14.04 -2.26 -3.80
N PHE A 32 -13.21 -3.03 -3.09
CA PHE A 32 -13.61 -4.23 -2.36
C PHE A 32 -14.19 -3.91 -0.98
N GLY A 33 -14.08 -2.67 -0.52
CA GLY A 33 -14.54 -2.22 0.79
C GLY A 33 -16.02 -2.43 1.02
N GLY A 34 -16.47 -2.17 2.24
CA GLY A 34 -17.83 -2.42 2.68
C GLY A 34 -17.98 -3.73 3.46
N GLY A 35 -19.17 -3.97 3.95
CA GLY A 35 -19.46 -5.13 4.81
C GLY A 35 -18.98 -4.92 6.25
N LEU A 36 -18.41 -5.97 6.85
CA LEU A 36 -18.05 -5.98 8.27
C LEU A 36 -16.80 -5.10 8.54
N PRO A 37 -16.91 -4.06 9.40
CA PRO A 37 -15.77 -3.27 9.80
C PRO A 37 -14.74 -4.10 10.57
N LEU A 38 -13.48 -3.71 10.50
CA LEU A 38 -12.37 -4.42 11.12
C LEU A 38 -12.49 -4.46 12.66
N ASP A 39 -13.11 -3.45 13.26
CA ASP A 39 -13.37 -3.34 14.70
C ASP A 39 -14.64 -4.05 15.17
N PHE A 40 -15.35 -4.79 14.31
CA PHE A 40 -16.61 -5.47 14.61
C PHE A 40 -17.67 -4.54 15.25
N LYS A 41 -17.65 -3.27 14.88
CA LYS A 41 -18.50 -2.20 15.45
C LYS A 41 -18.27 -1.92 16.98
N LYS A 42 -17.13 -2.33 17.52
CA LYS A 42 -16.80 -2.08 18.93
C LYS A 42 -16.56 -0.60 19.20
N THR A 43 -17.09 -0.15 20.32
CA THR A 43 -16.91 1.21 20.85
C THR A 43 -16.11 1.16 22.15
N ASP A 44 -15.48 2.27 22.49
CA ASP A 44 -14.85 2.48 23.80
C ASP A 44 -15.88 2.90 24.86
N LYS A 45 -15.41 3.13 26.09
CA LYS A 45 -16.26 3.58 27.23
C LYS A 45 -16.94 4.93 26.97
N ASN A 46 -16.43 5.72 26.06
CA ASN A 46 -16.94 7.05 25.68
C ASN A 46 -17.86 6.99 24.44
N GLY A 47 -18.18 5.79 23.93
CA GLY A 47 -19.02 5.60 22.75
C GLY A 47 -18.32 5.80 21.41
N ASN A 48 -17.02 6.08 21.39
CA ASN A 48 -16.26 6.24 20.16
C ASN A 48 -15.88 4.89 19.55
N ARG A 49 -16.04 4.76 18.22
CA ARG A 49 -15.61 3.56 17.49
C ARG A 49 -14.09 3.39 17.56
N TRP A 50 -13.62 2.15 17.58
CA TRP A 50 -12.16 1.86 17.62
C TRP A 50 -11.47 2.25 16.33
N ILE A 51 -11.99 1.83 15.18
CA ILE A 51 -11.41 2.09 13.85
C ILE A 51 -12.43 2.83 12.97
N GLY A 52 -13.70 2.41 13.03
CA GLY A 52 -14.80 2.98 12.27
C GLY A 52 -15.14 2.16 11.01
N ASN A 53 -16.08 2.66 10.22
CA ASN A 53 -16.62 1.93 9.07
C ASN A 53 -15.74 1.99 7.82
N GLY A 54 -14.69 2.82 7.81
CA GLY A 54 -13.83 3.01 6.63
C GLY A 54 -12.90 1.84 6.36
N VAL A 55 -12.49 1.11 7.40
CA VAL A 55 -11.60 -0.04 7.28
C VAL A 55 -12.40 -1.32 7.52
N THR A 56 -12.46 -2.17 6.50
CA THR A 56 -13.26 -3.41 6.51
C THR A 56 -12.41 -4.64 6.25
N TRP A 57 -12.87 -5.81 6.71
CA TRP A 57 -12.21 -7.08 6.43
C TRP A 57 -12.09 -7.38 4.94
N ARG A 58 -13.13 -7.06 4.17
CA ARG A 58 -13.12 -7.24 2.71
C ARG A 58 -12.11 -6.33 2.03
N GLY A 59 -12.02 -5.06 2.47
CA GLY A 59 -11.03 -4.11 1.97
C GLY A 59 -9.60 -4.54 2.30
N LEU A 60 -9.34 -4.99 3.54
CA LEU A 60 -8.03 -5.48 3.97
C LEU A 60 -7.57 -6.69 3.15
N ILE A 61 -8.43 -7.70 3.01
CA ILE A 61 -8.10 -8.92 2.26
C ILE A 61 -7.96 -8.61 0.77
N GLY A 62 -8.95 -7.93 0.18
CA GLY A 62 -8.95 -7.59 -1.24
C GLY A 62 -7.79 -6.68 -1.62
N GLY A 63 -7.50 -5.65 -0.81
CA GLY A 63 -6.36 -4.78 -0.99
C GLY A 63 -5.03 -5.54 -0.92
N THR A 64 -4.85 -6.39 0.10
CA THR A 64 -3.63 -7.20 0.23
C THR A 64 -3.43 -8.14 -0.97
N ILE A 65 -4.48 -8.81 -1.43
CA ILE A 65 -4.42 -9.69 -2.61
C ILE A 65 -4.00 -8.89 -3.85
N MET A 66 -4.62 -7.74 -4.09
CA MET A 66 -4.30 -6.92 -5.26
C MET A 66 -2.89 -6.33 -5.21
N GLY A 67 -2.42 -5.92 -4.03
CA GLY A 67 -1.02 -5.51 -3.83
C GLY A 67 -0.05 -6.65 -4.11
N THR A 68 -0.37 -7.86 -3.64
CA THR A 68 0.43 -9.07 -3.91
C THR A 68 0.48 -9.41 -5.40
N LEU A 69 -0.65 -9.34 -6.10
CA LEU A 69 -0.71 -9.55 -7.54
C LEU A 69 0.12 -8.52 -8.31
N MET A 70 0.04 -7.24 -7.90
CA MET A 70 0.87 -6.20 -8.50
C MET A 70 2.37 -6.48 -8.32
N GLY A 71 2.78 -6.89 -7.11
CA GLY A 71 4.15 -7.31 -6.85
C GLY A 71 4.57 -8.54 -7.67
N ALA A 72 3.68 -9.52 -7.84
CA ALA A 72 3.93 -10.67 -8.71
C ALA A 72 4.19 -10.25 -10.17
N ILE A 73 3.39 -9.32 -10.69
CA ILE A 73 3.59 -8.74 -12.02
C ILE A 73 4.95 -8.04 -12.10
N GLN A 74 5.33 -7.27 -11.08
CA GLN A 74 6.65 -6.63 -11.02
C GLN A 74 7.78 -7.65 -11.00
N GLY A 75 7.62 -8.77 -10.28
CA GLY A 75 8.59 -9.87 -10.25
C GLY A 75 8.76 -10.57 -11.60
N LEU A 76 7.67 -10.72 -12.35
CA LEU A 76 7.70 -11.27 -13.71
C LEU A 76 8.35 -10.31 -14.72
N LEU A 77 8.06 -9.02 -14.60
CA LEU A 77 8.60 -7.98 -15.47
C LEU A 77 10.02 -7.56 -15.10
N GLY A 78 10.48 -7.85 -13.89
CA GLY A 78 11.77 -7.44 -13.37
C GLY A 78 12.95 -7.75 -14.28
N PRO A 79 13.12 -9.01 -14.75
CA PRO A 79 14.19 -9.37 -15.68
C PRO A 79 14.12 -8.60 -17.01
N ILE A 80 12.91 -8.43 -17.56
CA ILE A 80 12.68 -7.72 -18.82
C ILE A 80 13.01 -6.23 -18.68
N ILE A 81 12.60 -5.64 -17.57
CA ILE A 81 12.86 -4.22 -17.26
C ILE A 81 14.37 -4.01 -17.06
N LEU A 82 15.02 -4.92 -16.35
CA LEU A 82 16.47 -4.85 -16.14
C LEU A 82 17.26 -4.94 -17.45
N GLU A 83 16.86 -5.85 -18.34
CA GLU A 83 17.53 -6.05 -19.62
C GLU A 83 17.36 -4.85 -20.56
N ASN A 84 16.16 -4.26 -20.61
CA ASN A 84 15.85 -3.20 -21.58
C ASN A 84 16.03 -1.78 -21.02
N PHE A 85 15.91 -1.59 -19.71
CA PHE A 85 15.89 -0.29 -19.05
C PHE A 85 16.85 -0.21 -17.85
N GLY A 86 17.77 -1.16 -17.71
CA GLY A 86 18.71 -1.22 -16.58
C GLY A 86 19.60 0.02 -16.45
N GLU A 87 19.77 0.78 -17.51
CA GLU A 87 20.47 2.07 -17.47
C GLU A 87 19.65 3.19 -16.80
N PHE A 88 18.31 3.03 -16.73
CA PHE A 88 17.37 4.01 -16.19
C PHE A 88 16.82 3.64 -14.80
N ILE A 89 17.07 2.43 -14.34
CA ILE A 89 16.59 1.94 -13.05
C ILE A 89 17.79 1.59 -12.18
N TYR A 90 17.94 2.31 -11.07
CA TYR A 90 19.10 2.24 -10.22
C TYR A 90 19.33 0.86 -9.58
N THR A 91 18.26 0.11 -9.32
CA THR A 91 18.29 -1.27 -8.81
C THR A 91 17.01 -2.02 -9.19
N PRO A 92 17.10 -3.26 -9.66
CA PRO A 92 15.91 -4.09 -9.80
C PRO A 92 15.37 -4.40 -8.42
N ILE A 93 14.13 -3.97 -8.17
CA ILE A 93 13.47 -4.14 -6.88
C ILE A 93 13.02 -5.58 -6.71
N CYS A 94 12.71 -6.27 -7.82
CA CYS A 94 12.35 -7.68 -7.88
C CYS A 94 13.04 -8.29 -9.09
N THR A 95 13.77 -9.38 -8.89
CA THR A 95 14.46 -10.09 -9.97
C THR A 95 13.73 -11.35 -10.40
N ASN A 96 12.78 -11.79 -9.61
CA ASN A 96 12.00 -12.99 -9.88
C ASN A 96 10.58 -12.92 -9.27
N LEU A 97 9.72 -13.85 -9.69
CA LEU A 97 8.33 -13.93 -9.25
C LEU A 97 8.17 -14.05 -7.73
N VAL A 98 9.02 -14.83 -7.08
CA VAL A 98 8.92 -15.09 -5.62
C VAL A 98 9.20 -13.81 -4.83
N GLU A 99 10.25 -13.10 -5.20
CA GLU A 99 10.58 -11.79 -4.60
C GLU A 99 9.43 -10.80 -4.81
N GLY A 100 8.87 -10.75 -6.02
CA GLY A 100 7.74 -9.89 -6.34
C GLY A 100 6.51 -10.19 -5.47
N ILE A 101 6.17 -11.46 -5.29
CA ILE A 101 5.07 -11.89 -4.41
C ILE A 101 5.32 -11.46 -2.96
N ILE A 102 6.51 -11.71 -2.43
CA ILE A 102 6.85 -11.37 -1.05
C ILE A 102 6.80 -9.85 -0.82
N ILE A 103 7.44 -9.09 -1.69
CA ILE A 103 7.47 -7.62 -1.59
C ILE A 103 6.06 -7.04 -1.78
N GLY A 104 5.32 -7.53 -2.77
CA GLY A 104 3.95 -7.09 -3.00
C GLY A 104 3.01 -7.39 -1.83
N PHE A 105 3.16 -8.55 -1.20
CA PHE A 105 2.43 -8.91 0.01
C PHE A 105 2.78 -7.97 1.18
N LEU A 106 4.07 -7.77 1.44
CA LEU A 106 4.52 -6.92 2.54
C LEU A 106 4.08 -5.46 2.37
N LEU A 107 4.22 -4.92 1.15
CA LEU A 107 3.78 -3.55 0.84
C LEU A 107 2.26 -3.42 0.88
N GLY A 108 1.53 -4.37 0.28
CA GLY A 108 0.08 -4.36 0.25
C GLY A 108 -0.54 -4.53 1.64
N PHE A 109 -0.09 -5.52 2.40
CA PHE A 109 -0.53 -5.76 3.77
C PHE A 109 -0.13 -4.59 4.69
N GLY A 110 1.11 -4.12 4.58
CA GLY A 110 1.60 -2.97 5.35
C GLY A 110 0.79 -1.70 5.10
N ALA A 111 0.40 -1.43 3.86
CA ALA A 111 -0.47 -0.31 3.52
C ALA A 111 -1.85 -0.44 4.19
N MET A 112 -2.44 -1.63 4.18
CA MET A 112 -3.74 -1.89 4.82
C MET A 112 -3.67 -1.77 6.34
N VAL A 113 -2.63 -2.31 6.96
CA VAL A 113 -2.40 -2.16 8.42
C VAL A 113 -2.15 -0.70 8.77
N GLY A 114 -1.36 0.02 7.97
CA GLY A 114 -1.11 1.44 8.15
C GLY A 114 -2.39 2.28 8.12
N ASP A 115 -3.30 1.99 7.19
CA ASP A 115 -4.61 2.66 7.14
C ASP A 115 -5.49 2.34 8.36
N ALA A 116 -5.48 1.08 8.81
CA ALA A 116 -6.20 0.67 10.02
C ALA A 116 -5.66 1.39 11.27
N VAL A 117 -4.33 1.46 11.43
CA VAL A 117 -3.66 2.16 12.54
C VAL A 117 -3.94 3.66 12.47
N GLY A 118 -3.83 4.28 11.30
CA GLY A 118 -4.15 5.69 11.11
C GLY A 118 -5.61 6.01 11.46
N SER A 119 -6.53 5.15 11.06
CA SER A 119 -7.95 5.26 11.42
C SER A 119 -8.18 5.11 12.91
N PHE A 120 -7.53 4.16 13.56
CA PHE A 120 -7.56 3.98 15.01
C PHE A 120 -7.07 5.23 15.75
N LEU A 121 -5.90 5.76 15.38
CA LEU A 121 -5.33 6.96 15.99
C LEU A 121 -6.26 8.18 15.85
N LYS A 122 -6.84 8.39 14.65
CA LYS A 122 -7.82 9.47 14.41
C LYS A 122 -9.00 9.38 15.39
N ARG A 123 -9.50 8.16 15.68
CA ARG A 123 -10.61 7.98 16.65
C ARG A 123 -10.18 8.29 18.07
N ARG A 124 -8.93 7.98 18.45
CA ARG A 124 -8.40 8.29 19.77
C ARG A 124 -8.24 9.79 20.04
N VAL A 125 -7.95 10.56 18.99
CA VAL A 125 -7.84 12.03 19.08
C VAL A 125 -9.22 12.72 18.93
N GLY A 126 -10.32 11.96 18.86
CA GLY A 126 -11.68 12.51 18.77
C GLY A 126 -12.08 13.02 17.38
N ILE A 127 -11.31 12.68 16.34
CA ILE A 127 -11.63 13.06 14.96
C ILE A 127 -12.74 12.15 14.42
N GLY A 128 -13.89 12.75 14.07
CA GLY A 128 -15.03 12.03 13.50
C GLY A 128 -14.72 11.39 12.14
N GLN A 129 -15.55 10.42 11.74
CA GLN A 129 -15.41 9.74 10.45
C GLN A 129 -15.54 10.74 9.29
N GLY A 130 -14.62 10.68 8.32
CA GLY A 130 -14.60 11.58 7.16
C GLY A 130 -14.11 13.00 7.42
N LYS A 131 -13.69 13.34 8.67
CA LYS A 131 -13.12 14.64 8.98
C LYS A 131 -11.60 14.64 8.81
N PRO A 132 -10.99 15.73 8.28
CA PRO A 132 -9.55 15.87 8.23
C PRO A 132 -8.98 15.98 9.64
N ALA A 133 -7.72 15.55 9.80
CA ALA A 133 -7.00 15.80 11.06
C ALA A 133 -6.77 17.32 11.21
N PRO A 134 -6.96 17.89 12.41
CA PRO A 134 -6.53 19.26 12.67
C PRO A 134 -5.01 19.32 12.50
N ILE A 135 -4.57 20.20 11.66
CA ILE A 135 -3.15 20.50 11.42
C ILE A 135 -2.73 21.55 12.45
#